data_67b074f40d0fc3b6d19139eccd0bc234
#
_entry.id   67b074f40d0fc3b6d19139eccd0bc234
#
_cell.length_a   1.000
_cell.length_b   1.000
_cell.length_c   1.000
_cell.angle_alpha   90.00
_cell.angle_beta   90.00
_cell.angle_gamma   90.00
#
_symmetry.space_group_name_H-M   'P 1'
#
loop_
_entity.id
_entity.type
_entity.pdbx_description
1 polymer ?
#
loop_
_entity_poly.entity_id
_entity_poly.type
_entity_poly.pdbx_seq_one_letter_code
_entity_poly.pdbx_strand_id
1 'polypeptide(L)'
;DELLIQMMDYHSQKRNLFYNMKDFVNVHTAIKCSNLVILSGLSGTGKSALVEIYARALGIRNNLEDDRLLFVPVRPSWNDDADLLGYVDLVHNVYRPSDTGFVDFLVNAQKEENKGKLFIVCFDEMNLARVEHYFSQFLSLLERPENQRELQLYDSQYAGQLYNSATYPSKIIIGDNIRFIGTVNIDESTYHFSDKVLDRANVIELDVLDYSKEWTKKQYASLITPTWSKDEYDALINKDVDIKADKVQELLWEIHQLLQSASAKYGVGPRIVKAIKMYINNLPKTEINGFNKGVALDYQIAQRILTK
;
A
#
# COMPACT_ATOMS: atom_id res chain seq x y z
N ASP A 1 2.17 -17.53 -3.34
CA ASP A 1 1.16 -16.63 -3.92
C ASP A 1 -0.23 -17.27 -3.94
N GLU A 2 -0.40 -18.45 -4.54
CA GLU A 2 -1.69 -19.12 -4.76
C GLU A 2 -2.44 -19.36 -3.45
N LEU A 3 -1.75 -19.84 -2.41
CA LEU A 3 -2.35 -20.07 -1.09
C LEU A 3 -2.86 -18.77 -0.49
N LEU A 4 -2.11 -17.68 -0.59
CA LEU A 4 -2.50 -16.38 -0.04
C LEU A 4 -3.74 -15.83 -0.76
N ILE A 5 -3.78 -15.93 -2.08
CA ILE A 5 -4.93 -15.54 -2.90
C ILE A 5 -6.16 -16.40 -2.57
N GLN A 6 -5.97 -17.71 -2.37
CA GLN A 6 -7.04 -18.60 -1.91
C GLN A 6 -7.55 -18.21 -0.52
N MET A 7 -6.66 -17.80 0.41
CA MET A 7 -7.06 -17.31 1.73
C MET A 7 -7.83 -15.99 1.62
N MET A 8 -7.47 -15.11 0.69
CA MET A 8 -8.24 -13.88 0.44
C MET A 8 -9.67 -14.22 0.01
N ASP A 9 -9.85 -15.13 -0.97
CA ASP A 9 -11.17 -15.58 -1.39
C ASP A 9 -11.94 -16.24 -0.23
N TYR A 10 -11.30 -17.13 0.53
CA TYR A 10 -11.91 -17.75 1.71
C TYR A 10 -12.41 -16.73 2.75
N HIS A 11 -11.60 -15.74 3.10
CA HIS A 11 -11.99 -14.73 4.09
C HIS A 11 -13.05 -13.77 3.55
N SER A 12 -13.06 -13.47 2.26
CA SER A 12 -14.11 -12.67 1.63
C SER A 12 -15.45 -13.40 1.67
N GLN A 13 -15.46 -14.68 1.31
CA GLN A 13 -16.69 -15.52 1.31
C GLN A 13 -17.26 -15.68 2.74
N LYS A 14 -16.42 -15.78 3.76
CA LYS A 14 -16.86 -15.80 5.17
C LYS A 14 -17.59 -14.54 5.58
N ARG A 15 -17.24 -13.40 5.00
CA ARG A 15 -17.86 -12.09 5.28
C ARG A 15 -19.02 -11.76 4.35
N ASN A 16 -19.41 -12.68 3.44
CA ASN A 16 -20.36 -12.44 2.36
C ASN A 16 -19.97 -11.25 1.47
N LEU A 17 -18.67 -11.07 1.26
CA LEU A 17 -18.12 -10.09 0.35
C LEU A 17 -17.60 -10.81 -0.89
N PHE A 18 -17.89 -10.25 -2.06
CA PHE A 18 -17.52 -10.83 -3.33
C PHE A 18 -16.58 -9.90 -4.07
N TYR A 19 -15.55 -10.48 -4.69
CA TYR A 19 -14.56 -9.77 -5.51
C TYR A 19 -14.23 -10.64 -6.72
N ASN A 20 -13.78 -10.04 -7.81
CA ASN A 20 -13.20 -10.80 -8.89
C ASN A 20 -11.88 -11.43 -8.45
N MET A 21 -11.63 -12.67 -8.86
CA MET A 21 -10.35 -13.33 -8.55
C MET A 21 -9.16 -12.56 -9.11
N LYS A 22 -9.36 -11.85 -10.22
CA LYS A 22 -8.34 -10.96 -10.81
C LYS A 22 -7.96 -9.80 -9.88
N ASP A 23 -8.93 -9.28 -9.11
CA ASP A 23 -8.65 -8.20 -8.15
C ASP A 23 -7.77 -8.69 -7.02
N PHE A 24 -7.98 -9.92 -6.51
CA PHE A 24 -7.11 -10.52 -5.51
C PHE A 24 -5.68 -10.71 -6.02
N VAL A 25 -5.52 -11.21 -7.25
CA VAL A 25 -4.20 -11.36 -7.88
C VAL A 25 -3.52 -10.01 -8.04
N ASN A 26 -4.26 -9.02 -8.55
CA ASN A 26 -3.76 -7.67 -8.79
C ASN A 26 -3.32 -6.99 -7.49
N VAL A 27 -4.19 -6.99 -6.47
CA VAL A 27 -3.91 -6.38 -5.17
C VAL A 27 -2.72 -7.05 -4.48
N HIS A 28 -2.70 -8.40 -4.45
CA HIS A 28 -1.58 -9.13 -3.86
C HIS A 28 -0.25 -8.81 -4.55
N THR A 29 -0.22 -8.87 -5.89
CA THR A 29 0.99 -8.57 -6.66
C THR A 29 1.43 -7.11 -6.47
N ALA A 30 0.49 -6.17 -6.45
CA ALA A 30 0.79 -4.76 -6.22
C ALA A 30 1.39 -4.51 -4.82
N ILE A 31 0.83 -5.11 -3.76
CA ILE A 31 1.34 -4.95 -2.38
C ILE A 31 2.74 -5.57 -2.23
N LYS A 32 3.05 -6.66 -2.96
CA LYS A 32 4.41 -7.23 -2.99
C LYS A 32 5.44 -6.27 -3.61
N CYS A 33 5.04 -5.55 -4.66
CA CYS A 33 5.97 -4.84 -5.53
C CYS A 33 6.03 -3.34 -5.32
N SER A 34 5.04 -2.76 -4.64
CA SER A 34 4.90 -1.31 -4.49
C SER A 34 5.02 -0.91 -3.03
N ASN A 35 5.71 0.21 -2.79
CA ASN A 35 5.83 0.77 -1.44
C ASN A 35 4.54 1.44 -0.95
N LEU A 36 3.66 1.83 -1.87
CA LEU A 36 2.35 2.41 -1.59
C LEU A 36 1.35 1.88 -2.62
N VAL A 37 0.26 1.28 -2.15
CA VAL A 37 -0.87 0.84 -2.97
C VAL A 37 -2.09 1.66 -2.60
N ILE A 38 -2.81 2.18 -3.58
CA ILE A 38 -4.04 2.95 -3.36
C ILE A 38 -5.19 2.18 -3.99
N LEU A 39 -6.17 1.80 -3.18
CA LEU A 39 -7.43 1.20 -3.63
C LEU A 39 -8.44 2.32 -3.87
N SER A 40 -8.81 2.52 -5.12
CA SER A 40 -9.74 3.53 -5.60
C SER A 40 -11.05 2.89 -6.04
N GLY A 41 -12.14 3.62 -6.03
CA GLY A 41 -13.45 3.15 -6.52
C GLY A 41 -14.61 3.87 -5.84
N LEU A 42 -15.83 3.58 -6.27
CA LEU A 42 -17.05 4.15 -5.70
C LEU A 42 -17.19 3.80 -4.20
N SER A 43 -17.92 4.60 -3.45
CA SER A 43 -18.24 4.28 -2.07
C SER A 43 -18.98 2.92 -1.98
N GLY A 44 -18.66 2.11 -0.97
CA GLY A 44 -19.27 0.80 -0.80
C GLY A 44 -18.70 -0.35 -1.65
N THR A 45 -17.67 -0.15 -2.49
CA THR A 45 -17.02 -1.23 -3.26
C THR A 45 -16.15 -2.18 -2.42
N GLY A 46 -16.07 -1.95 -1.10
CA GLY A 46 -15.37 -2.84 -0.19
C GLY A 46 -13.86 -2.62 -0.08
N LYS A 47 -13.35 -1.45 -0.44
CA LYS A 47 -11.89 -1.12 -0.40
C LYS A 47 -11.25 -1.43 0.96
N SER A 48 -11.75 -0.85 2.04
CA SER A 48 -11.23 -1.06 3.40
C SER A 48 -11.43 -2.52 3.86
N ALA A 49 -12.54 -3.15 3.47
CA ALA A 49 -12.78 -4.56 3.74
C ALA A 49 -11.76 -5.47 3.02
N LEU A 50 -11.32 -5.11 1.82
CA LEU A 50 -10.30 -5.85 1.07
C LEU A 50 -8.94 -5.79 1.78
N VAL A 51 -8.60 -4.66 2.41
CA VAL A 51 -7.38 -4.55 3.25
C VAL A 51 -7.46 -5.48 4.44
N GLU A 52 -8.61 -5.54 5.14
CA GLU A 52 -8.80 -6.49 6.24
C GLU A 52 -8.74 -7.95 5.78
N ILE A 53 -9.30 -8.27 4.61
CA ILE A 53 -9.26 -9.61 4.01
C ILE A 53 -7.80 -9.98 3.74
N TYR A 54 -7.02 -9.07 3.16
CA TYR A 54 -5.60 -9.27 2.90
C TYR A 54 -4.80 -9.51 4.19
N ALA A 55 -5.03 -8.68 5.21
CA ALA A 55 -4.41 -8.85 6.52
C ALA A 55 -4.74 -10.23 7.13
N ARG A 56 -6.02 -10.65 7.08
CA ARG A 56 -6.44 -11.97 7.56
C ARG A 56 -5.81 -13.10 6.77
N ALA A 57 -5.64 -12.96 5.46
CA ALA A 57 -4.95 -13.96 4.64
C ALA A 57 -3.48 -14.12 5.02
N LEU A 58 -2.85 -13.09 5.57
CA LEU A 58 -1.50 -13.11 6.16
C LEU A 58 -1.47 -13.63 7.60
N GLY A 59 -2.62 -13.99 8.19
CA GLY A 59 -2.72 -14.41 9.58
C GLY A 59 -2.64 -13.26 10.58
N ILE A 60 -2.85 -12.02 10.12
CA ILE A 60 -2.99 -10.84 10.98
C ILE A 60 -4.44 -10.76 11.44
N ARG A 61 -4.65 -10.71 12.76
CA ARG A 61 -5.98 -10.63 13.35
C ARG A 61 -6.31 -9.17 13.61
N ASN A 62 -7.50 -8.74 13.19
CA ASN A 62 -8.00 -7.41 13.54
C ASN A 62 -8.72 -7.50 14.90
N ASN A 63 -7.96 -7.56 15.98
CA ASN A 63 -8.46 -7.57 17.35
C ASN A 63 -7.46 -6.86 18.28
N LEU A 64 -7.85 -6.64 19.54
CA LEU A 64 -7.04 -5.94 20.55
C LEU A 64 -5.71 -6.65 20.90
N GLU A 65 -5.55 -7.92 20.52
CA GLU A 65 -4.35 -8.70 20.81
C GLU A 65 -3.32 -8.67 19.67
N ASP A 66 -3.72 -8.20 18.47
CA ASP A 66 -2.88 -8.16 17.28
C ASP A 66 -2.90 -6.74 16.69
N ASP A 67 -1.88 -5.97 17.00
CA ASP A 67 -1.70 -4.55 16.63
C ASP A 67 -0.97 -4.36 15.29
N ARG A 68 -0.87 -5.42 14.47
CA ARG A 68 -0.16 -5.39 13.18
C ARG A 68 -0.99 -4.85 12.02
N LEU A 69 -2.27 -4.54 12.22
CA LEU A 69 -3.14 -3.87 11.27
C LEU A 69 -3.66 -2.57 11.89
N LEU A 70 -3.32 -1.44 11.28
CA LEU A 70 -3.81 -0.12 11.69
C LEU A 70 -4.59 0.54 10.57
N PHE A 71 -5.81 1.00 10.87
CA PHE A 71 -6.54 1.93 10.02
C PHE A 71 -6.38 3.35 10.56
N VAL A 72 -5.91 4.24 9.71
CA VAL A 72 -5.71 5.66 10.00
C VAL A 72 -6.79 6.45 9.24
N PRO A 73 -7.87 6.90 9.88
CA PRO A 73 -8.87 7.73 9.23
C PRO A 73 -8.30 9.12 8.96
N VAL A 74 -8.16 9.46 7.68
CA VAL A 74 -7.68 10.78 7.28
C VAL A 74 -8.76 11.81 7.53
N ARG A 75 -8.39 12.99 8.04
CA ARG A 75 -9.33 14.07 8.38
C ARG A 75 -9.19 15.23 7.40
N PRO A 76 -10.29 15.84 6.97
CA PRO A 76 -10.25 17.00 6.06
C PRO A 76 -9.46 18.21 6.60
N SER A 77 -9.27 18.27 7.92
CA SER A 77 -8.53 19.34 8.59
C SER A 77 -7.01 19.21 8.52
N TRP A 78 -6.48 18.08 8.04
CA TRP A 78 -5.05 17.86 7.99
C TRP A 78 -4.36 18.75 6.95
N ASN A 79 -3.30 19.44 7.37
CA ASN A 79 -2.60 20.42 6.53
C ASN A 79 -1.08 20.21 6.48
N ASP A 80 -0.51 19.49 7.45
CA ASP A 80 0.91 19.21 7.51
C ASP A 80 1.20 17.82 8.12
N ASP A 81 2.47 17.44 8.19
CA ASP A 81 2.89 16.14 8.71
C ASP A 81 2.72 16.01 10.24
N ALA A 82 2.60 17.10 10.98
CA ALA A 82 2.32 17.05 12.42
C ALA A 82 0.92 16.49 12.72
N ASP A 83 -0.04 16.66 11.81
CA ASP A 83 -1.38 16.05 11.93
C ASP A 83 -1.31 14.51 11.97
N LEU A 84 -0.34 13.92 11.26
CA LEU A 84 -0.10 12.48 11.22
C LEU A 84 0.92 12.01 12.27
N LEU A 85 1.99 12.77 12.44
CA LEU A 85 3.13 12.38 13.27
C LEU A 85 3.03 12.89 14.71
N GLY A 86 2.49 14.08 14.91
CA GLY A 86 2.50 14.76 16.21
C GLY A 86 3.57 15.85 16.29
N TYR A 87 3.85 16.32 17.51
CA TYR A 87 4.71 17.48 17.73
C TYR A 87 5.44 17.44 19.08
N VAL A 88 6.44 18.30 19.24
CA VAL A 88 7.14 18.51 20.52
C VAL A 88 6.40 19.54 21.36
N ASP A 89 6.00 19.14 22.57
CA ASP A 89 5.46 20.02 23.59
C ASP A 89 6.61 20.46 24.53
N LEU A 90 7.14 21.65 24.26
CA LEU A 90 8.26 22.20 25.04
C LEU A 90 7.83 22.69 26.44
N VAL A 91 6.54 22.91 26.67
CA VAL A 91 6.03 23.31 27.99
C VAL A 91 6.09 22.14 28.97
N HIS A 92 5.76 20.94 28.47
CA HIS A 92 5.76 19.72 29.27
C HIS A 92 6.99 18.84 29.04
N ASN A 93 7.88 19.23 28.13
CA ASN A 93 9.09 18.48 27.74
C ASN A 93 8.75 17.04 27.30
N VAL A 94 7.76 16.89 26.43
CA VAL A 94 7.35 15.59 25.86
C VAL A 94 7.15 15.71 24.35
N TYR A 95 7.38 14.63 23.66
CA TYR A 95 6.84 14.46 22.31
C TYR A 95 5.39 13.94 22.44
N ARG A 96 4.47 14.58 21.73
CA ARG A 96 3.07 14.16 21.64
C ARG A 96 2.80 13.55 20.27
N PRO A 97 2.72 12.21 20.18
CA PRO A 97 2.29 11.58 18.94
C PRO A 97 0.85 12.00 18.60
N SER A 98 0.51 11.95 17.31
CA SER A 98 -0.86 12.14 16.86
C SER A 98 -1.78 11.07 17.44
N ASP A 99 -3.05 11.41 17.65
CA ASP A 99 -4.08 10.51 18.20
C ASP A 99 -4.50 9.37 17.26
N THR A 100 -3.90 9.30 16.06
CA THR A 100 -4.13 8.23 15.08
C THR A 100 -3.53 6.89 15.48
N GLY A 101 -2.61 6.84 16.46
CA GLY A 101 -1.84 5.66 16.81
C GLY A 101 -0.74 5.31 15.80
N PHE A 102 -0.55 6.12 14.76
CA PHE A 102 0.37 5.78 13.67
C PHE A 102 1.84 5.75 14.11
N VAL A 103 2.28 6.70 14.93
CA VAL A 103 3.66 6.71 15.45
C VAL A 103 3.90 5.51 16.37
N ASP A 104 2.95 5.19 17.25
CA ASP A 104 3.04 4.00 18.13
C ASP A 104 3.14 2.71 17.30
N PHE A 105 2.36 2.60 16.24
CA PHE A 105 2.42 1.49 15.28
C PHE A 105 3.82 1.39 14.64
N LEU A 106 4.40 2.50 14.19
CA LEU A 106 5.74 2.52 13.59
C LEU A 106 6.81 2.12 14.62
N VAL A 107 6.75 2.67 15.83
CA VAL A 107 7.68 2.32 16.92
C VAL A 107 7.55 0.83 17.27
N ASN A 108 6.34 0.30 17.33
CA ASN A 108 6.11 -1.11 17.62
C ASN A 108 6.65 -2.03 16.53
N ALA A 109 6.46 -1.68 15.26
CA ALA A 109 6.97 -2.45 14.12
C ALA A 109 8.51 -2.54 14.08
N GLN A 110 9.21 -1.60 14.73
CA GLN A 110 10.67 -1.53 14.80
C GLN A 110 11.30 -2.35 15.93
N LYS A 111 10.51 -2.80 16.91
CA LYS A 111 11.03 -3.63 18.00
C LYS A 111 11.66 -4.91 17.47
N GLU A 112 12.74 -5.37 18.09
CA GLU A 112 13.48 -6.56 17.64
C GLU A 112 12.57 -7.80 17.51
N GLU A 113 11.64 -7.99 18.44
CA GLU A 113 10.67 -9.10 18.43
C GLU A 113 9.64 -9.01 17.30
N ASN A 114 9.54 -7.87 16.62
CA ASN A 114 8.56 -7.60 15.57
C ASN A 114 9.16 -7.47 14.17
N LYS A 115 10.48 -7.38 14.03
CA LYS A 115 11.16 -7.25 12.73
C LYS A 115 10.86 -8.42 11.76
N GLY A 116 10.62 -9.60 12.30
CA GLY A 116 10.22 -10.79 11.53
C GLY A 116 8.72 -10.91 11.23
N LYS A 117 7.91 -9.93 11.66
CA LYS A 117 6.45 -9.93 11.46
C LYS A 117 6.04 -8.91 10.43
N LEU A 118 4.95 -9.18 9.72
CA LEU A 118 4.36 -8.24 8.77
C LEU A 118 3.38 -7.30 9.46
N PHE A 119 3.43 -6.04 9.07
CA PHE A 119 2.56 -4.96 9.52
C PHE A 119 1.85 -4.32 8.33
N ILE A 120 0.59 -3.92 8.50
CA ILE A 120 -0.18 -3.22 7.46
C ILE A 120 -0.77 -1.96 8.08
N VAL A 121 -0.54 -0.83 7.42
CA VAL A 121 -1.24 0.43 7.73
C VAL A 121 -2.10 0.82 6.53
N CYS A 122 -3.34 1.15 6.80
CA CYS A 122 -4.31 1.63 5.82
C CYS A 122 -4.73 3.07 6.14
N PHE A 123 -4.40 4.00 5.26
CA PHE A 123 -4.93 5.37 5.31
C PHE A 123 -6.31 5.37 4.66
N ASP A 124 -7.34 5.42 5.51
CA ASP A 124 -8.72 5.35 5.04
C ASP A 124 -9.19 6.73 4.57
N GLU A 125 -9.78 6.77 3.38
CA GLU A 125 -10.16 8.01 2.69
C GLU A 125 -8.97 8.98 2.51
N MET A 126 -7.86 8.44 2.00
CA MET A 126 -6.55 9.11 1.93
C MET A 126 -6.60 10.50 1.27
N ASN A 127 -7.55 10.75 0.38
CA ASN A 127 -7.73 12.01 -0.36
C ASN A 127 -8.69 13.02 0.28
N LEU A 128 -9.15 12.80 1.50
CA LEU A 128 -9.90 13.81 2.27
C LEU A 128 -9.05 15.04 2.61
N ALA A 129 -7.72 14.86 2.72
CA ALA A 129 -6.75 15.91 2.83
C ALA A 129 -5.72 15.80 1.70
N ARG A 130 -4.93 16.84 1.48
CA ARG A 130 -3.86 16.80 0.47
C ARG A 130 -2.73 15.90 0.93
N VAL A 131 -2.56 14.77 0.26
CA VAL A 131 -1.59 13.74 0.62
C VAL A 131 -0.16 14.28 0.62
N GLU A 132 0.19 15.13 -0.31
CA GLU A 132 1.50 15.77 -0.40
C GLU A 132 1.83 16.71 0.78
N HIS A 133 0.87 17.04 1.64
CA HIS A 133 1.09 17.81 2.85
C HIS A 133 1.36 16.90 4.04
N TYR A 134 0.38 16.12 4.47
CA TYR A 134 0.50 15.30 5.67
C TYR A 134 1.37 14.04 5.50
N PHE A 135 1.56 13.57 4.26
CA PHE A 135 2.34 12.37 3.93
C PHE A 135 3.66 12.71 3.22
N SER A 136 4.09 13.97 3.26
CA SER A 136 5.21 14.52 2.49
C SER A 136 6.53 13.78 2.71
N GLN A 137 6.87 13.48 3.96
CA GLN A 137 8.09 12.77 4.33
C GLN A 137 8.07 11.34 3.75
N PHE A 138 6.94 10.62 3.84
CA PHE A 138 6.81 9.25 3.37
C PHE A 138 6.95 9.13 1.86
N LEU A 139 6.42 10.08 1.09
CA LEU A 139 6.58 10.09 -0.38
C LEU A 139 8.05 10.03 -0.80
N SER A 140 8.94 10.61 -0.01
CA SER A 140 10.38 10.59 -0.28
C SER A 140 11.08 9.39 0.35
N LEU A 141 10.67 9.00 1.56
CA LEU A 141 11.29 7.91 2.32
C LEU A 141 11.06 6.55 1.68
N LEU A 142 9.82 6.28 1.22
CA LEU A 142 9.45 4.99 0.66
C LEU A 142 10.18 4.65 -0.65
N GLU A 143 10.83 5.63 -1.29
CA GLU A 143 11.67 5.40 -2.48
C GLU A 143 13.11 5.02 -2.14
N ARG A 144 13.55 5.25 -0.91
CA ARG A 144 14.91 4.95 -0.47
C ARG A 144 15.07 3.46 -0.17
N PRO A 145 16.30 2.92 -0.25
CA PRO A 145 16.60 1.61 0.31
C PRO A 145 16.19 1.53 1.79
N GLU A 146 15.81 0.36 2.26
CA GLU A 146 15.28 0.12 3.61
C GLU A 146 16.15 0.76 4.71
N ASN A 147 17.45 0.53 4.64
CA ASN A 147 18.42 1.05 5.62
C ASN A 147 18.59 2.58 5.60
N GLN A 148 17.98 3.29 4.67
CA GLN A 148 18.02 4.74 4.50
C GLN A 148 16.66 5.41 4.71
N ARG A 149 15.63 4.65 5.10
CA ARG A 149 14.26 5.17 5.34
C ARG A 149 14.14 5.72 6.75
N GLU A 150 14.90 6.76 7.03
CA GLU A 150 14.89 7.44 8.32
C GLU A 150 13.80 8.52 8.35
N LEU A 151 12.74 8.27 9.15
CA LEU A 151 11.66 9.22 9.44
C LEU A 151 12.08 10.08 10.64
N GLN A 152 12.02 11.39 10.49
CA GLN A 152 12.29 12.31 11.57
C GLN A 152 10.99 12.71 12.28
N LEU A 153 10.87 12.42 13.57
CA LEU A 153 9.74 12.83 14.38
C LEU A 153 9.92 14.25 14.93
N TYR A 154 11.15 14.60 15.31
CA TYR A 154 11.51 15.92 15.82
C TYR A 154 13.03 16.13 15.72
N ASP A 155 13.47 17.37 15.92
CA ASP A 155 14.90 17.69 15.87
C ASP A 155 15.65 17.02 17.06
N SER A 156 16.74 16.33 16.75
CA SER A 156 17.53 15.56 17.72
C SER A 156 18.11 16.42 18.86
N GLN A 157 18.23 17.75 18.70
CA GLN A 157 18.61 18.65 19.79
C GLN A 157 17.67 18.60 20.99
N TYR A 158 16.40 18.24 20.80
CA TYR A 158 15.42 18.11 21.87
C TYR A 158 15.45 16.75 22.58
N ALA A 159 16.12 15.73 22.03
CA ALA A 159 16.09 14.38 22.56
C ALA A 159 16.52 14.28 24.04
N GLY A 160 17.52 15.08 24.44
CA GLY A 160 17.97 15.12 25.81
C GLY A 160 17.07 15.89 26.79
N GLN A 161 16.05 16.59 26.29
CA GLN A 161 15.12 17.41 27.08
C GLN A 161 13.77 16.72 27.26
N LEU A 162 13.41 15.79 26.35
CA LEU A 162 12.11 15.15 26.35
C LEU A 162 12.08 13.92 27.28
N TYR A 163 11.15 13.88 28.22
CA TYR A 163 10.99 12.78 29.18
C TYR A 163 10.65 11.44 28.52
N ASN A 164 10.03 11.45 27.33
CA ASN A 164 9.61 10.25 26.62
C ASN A 164 10.43 9.96 25.36
N SER A 165 11.64 10.55 25.25
CA SER A 165 12.54 10.33 24.10
C SER A 165 13.00 8.87 23.95
N ALA A 166 13.00 8.09 25.02
CA ALA A 166 13.29 6.65 24.96
C ALA A 166 12.18 5.85 24.26
N THR A 167 10.91 6.26 24.41
CA THR A 167 9.76 5.65 23.74
C THR A 167 9.61 6.17 22.31
N TYR A 168 9.81 7.48 22.14
CA TYR A 168 9.72 8.16 20.84
C TYR A 168 11.07 8.78 20.51
N PRO A 169 11.97 8.03 19.85
CA PRO A 169 13.26 8.57 19.43
C PRO A 169 13.06 9.66 18.38
N SER A 170 14.02 10.58 18.26
CA SER A 170 13.96 11.68 17.27
C SER A 170 13.82 11.17 15.83
N LYS A 171 14.27 9.93 15.57
CA LYS A 171 14.26 9.28 14.26
C LYS A 171 13.86 7.82 14.38
N ILE A 172 13.07 7.36 13.43
CA ILE A 172 12.61 5.97 13.29
C ILE A 172 13.00 5.45 11.90
N ILE A 173 13.53 4.22 11.82
CA ILE A 173 13.77 3.55 10.53
C ILE A 173 12.50 2.84 10.10
N ILE A 174 12.00 3.14 8.91
CA ILE A 174 10.81 2.47 8.34
C ILE A 174 11.26 1.19 7.62
N GLY A 175 10.98 0.05 8.25
CA GLY A 175 11.39 -1.26 7.72
C GLY A 175 10.50 -1.76 6.57
N ASP A 176 11.02 -2.74 5.83
CA ASP A 176 10.28 -3.45 4.77
C ASP A 176 9.18 -4.38 5.30
N ASN A 177 9.07 -4.52 6.63
CA ASN A 177 8.02 -5.29 7.27
C ASN A 177 6.67 -4.55 7.31
N ILE A 178 6.62 -3.27 6.92
CA ILE A 178 5.39 -2.46 6.90
C ILE A 178 4.90 -2.31 5.46
N ARG A 179 3.61 -2.57 5.23
CA ARG A 179 2.92 -2.34 3.96
C ARG A 179 2.00 -1.14 4.09
N PHE A 180 2.15 -0.16 3.19
CA PHE A 180 1.36 1.07 3.17
C PHE A 180 0.27 0.95 2.12
N ILE A 181 -0.99 1.10 2.55
CA ILE A 181 -2.17 1.05 1.68
C ILE A 181 -2.99 2.31 1.93
N GLY A 182 -3.59 2.87 0.89
CA GLY A 182 -4.58 3.94 0.99
C GLY A 182 -5.91 3.49 0.39
N THR A 183 -7.03 4.00 0.89
CA THR A 183 -8.34 3.90 0.21
C THR A 183 -8.80 5.27 -0.25
N VAL A 184 -9.53 5.32 -1.36
CA VAL A 184 -10.00 6.56 -1.99
C VAL A 184 -11.39 6.36 -2.55
N ASN A 185 -12.31 7.27 -2.24
CA ASN A 185 -13.62 7.36 -2.85
C ASN A 185 -13.56 8.35 -4.02
N ILE A 186 -13.95 7.89 -5.23
CA ILE A 186 -13.92 8.71 -6.45
C ILE A 186 -15.20 9.51 -6.67
N ASP A 187 -16.26 9.18 -5.96
CA ASP A 187 -17.61 9.77 -6.03
C ASP A 187 -17.81 10.93 -5.05
N GLU A 188 -16.82 11.22 -4.21
CA GLU A 188 -16.85 12.30 -3.25
C GLU A 188 -16.09 13.54 -3.75
N SER A 189 -16.46 14.72 -3.27
CA SER A 189 -15.74 15.97 -3.53
C SER A 189 -14.45 16.03 -2.70
N THR A 190 -13.43 15.32 -3.14
CA THR A 190 -12.15 15.13 -2.46
C THR A 190 -11.00 15.71 -3.29
N TYR A 191 -9.80 15.76 -2.73
CA TYR A 191 -8.63 16.22 -3.45
C TYR A 191 -8.17 15.19 -4.48
N HIS A 192 -7.78 15.66 -5.67
CA HIS A 192 -7.06 14.86 -6.64
C HIS A 192 -5.62 14.64 -6.18
N PHE A 193 -5.08 13.47 -6.47
CA PHE A 193 -3.67 13.21 -6.22
C PHE A 193 -2.78 14.03 -7.17
N SER A 194 -1.72 14.58 -6.62
CA SER A 194 -0.66 15.17 -7.45
C SER A 194 0.15 14.09 -8.15
N ASP A 195 0.82 14.46 -9.25
CA ASP A 195 1.73 13.57 -9.97
C ASP A 195 2.80 12.97 -9.06
N LYS A 196 3.21 13.70 -8.00
CA LYS A 196 4.18 13.22 -7.00
C LYS A 196 3.70 11.96 -6.26
N VAL A 197 2.40 11.88 -5.99
CA VAL A 197 1.77 10.71 -5.35
C VAL A 197 1.59 9.59 -6.37
N LEU A 198 1.02 9.91 -7.54
CA LEU A 198 0.73 8.94 -8.60
C LEU A 198 1.99 8.26 -9.16
N ASP A 199 3.11 8.96 -9.23
CA ASP A 199 4.40 8.39 -9.65
C ASP A 199 4.93 7.32 -8.69
N ARG A 200 4.50 7.34 -7.43
CA ARG A 200 5.01 6.48 -6.35
C ARG A 200 4.05 5.38 -5.95
N ALA A 201 2.76 5.63 -6.14
CA ALA A 201 1.71 4.68 -5.81
C ALA A 201 1.41 3.71 -6.97
N ASN A 202 0.84 2.56 -6.64
CA ASN A 202 0.09 1.74 -7.58
C ASN A 202 -1.39 1.94 -7.28
N VAL A 203 -2.11 2.62 -8.16
CA VAL A 203 -3.52 2.93 -7.98
C VAL A 203 -4.36 1.83 -8.61
N ILE A 204 -5.11 1.11 -7.79
CA ILE A 204 -6.00 0.02 -8.23
C ILE A 204 -7.43 0.50 -8.12
N GLU A 205 -8.12 0.60 -9.25
CA GLU A 205 -9.54 0.87 -9.27
C GLU A 205 -10.31 -0.43 -9.10
N LEU A 206 -11.20 -0.47 -8.11
CA LEU A 206 -12.10 -1.59 -7.86
C LEU A 206 -13.45 -1.28 -8.49
N ASP A 207 -13.81 -2.08 -9.48
CA ASP A 207 -15.09 -1.99 -10.15
C ASP A 207 -16.23 -2.47 -9.26
N VAL A 208 -17.41 -1.93 -9.48
CA VAL A 208 -18.64 -2.47 -8.93
C VAL A 208 -18.94 -3.81 -9.60
N LEU A 209 -19.15 -4.84 -8.80
CA LEU A 209 -19.55 -6.13 -9.32
C LEU A 209 -20.94 -6.05 -9.94
N ASP A 210 -21.15 -6.82 -11.02
CA ASP A 210 -22.45 -6.94 -11.68
C ASP A 210 -23.48 -7.60 -10.75
N TYR A 211 -24.27 -6.78 -10.06
CA TYR A 211 -25.29 -7.21 -9.11
C TYR A 211 -26.55 -7.78 -9.80
N SER A 212 -26.63 -7.76 -11.13
CA SER A 212 -27.66 -8.50 -11.87
C SER A 212 -27.40 -10.01 -11.93
N LYS A 213 -26.17 -10.43 -11.58
CA LYS A 213 -25.76 -11.83 -11.52
C LYS A 213 -25.85 -12.36 -10.10
N GLU A 214 -26.28 -13.61 -9.96
CA GLU A 214 -26.19 -14.30 -8.68
C GLU A 214 -24.73 -14.60 -8.36
N TRP A 215 -24.25 -14.08 -7.23
CA TRP A 215 -22.95 -14.40 -6.68
C TRP A 215 -23.08 -15.58 -5.74
N THR A 216 -22.78 -16.77 -6.25
CA THR A 216 -22.87 -17.99 -5.46
C THR A 216 -21.71 -18.08 -4.47
N LYS A 217 -22.05 -18.22 -3.21
CA LYS A 217 -21.07 -18.44 -2.15
C LYS A 217 -20.35 -19.77 -2.36
N LYS A 218 -19.04 -19.74 -2.49
CA LYS A 218 -18.22 -20.96 -2.54
C LYS A 218 -18.24 -21.65 -1.18
N GLN A 219 -18.46 -22.95 -1.19
CA GLN A 219 -18.31 -23.75 0.03
C GLN A 219 -16.85 -24.12 0.20
N TYR A 220 -16.21 -23.53 1.16
CA TYR A 220 -14.88 -23.94 1.60
C TYR A 220 -15.00 -24.88 2.77
N ALA A 221 -14.24 -25.99 2.76
CA ALA A 221 -13.92 -26.70 4.00
C ALA A 221 -13.25 -25.72 4.96
N SER A 222 -13.32 -25.98 6.27
CA SER A 222 -12.66 -25.11 7.24
C SER A 222 -11.15 -25.11 6.96
N LEU A 223 -10.64 -23.97 6.46
CA LEU A 223 -9.23 -23.79 6.20
C LEU A 223 -8.57 -23.12 7.40
N ILE A 224 -7.38 -23.60 7.75
CA ILE A 224 -6.53 -22.95 8.75
C ILE A 224 -5.72 -21.89 8.02
N THR A 225 -5.88 -20.65 8.41
CA THR A 225 -5.08 -19.55 7.86
C THR A 225 -3.68 -19.61 8.45
N PRO A 226 -2.63 -19.74 7.63
CA PRO A 226 -1.26 -19.68 8.13
C PRO A 226 -0.93 -18.26 8.59
N THR A 227 -0.05 -18.15 9.57
CA THR A 227 0.57 -16.85 9.91
C THR A 227 1.85 -16.73 9.13
N TRP A 228 1.93 -15.74 8.26
CA TRP A 228 3.11 -15.48 7.43
C TRP A 228 4.12 -14.65 8.21
N SER A 229 5.36 -15.13 8.26
CA SER A 229 6.50 -14.30 8.68
C SER A 229 6.92 -13.36 7.54
N LYS A 230 7.72 -12.33 7.89
CA LYS A 230 8.33 -11.45 6.89
C LYS A 230 9.18 -12.23 5.88
N ASP A 231 10.00 -13.18 6.36
CA ASP A 231 10.90 -13.95 5.51
C ASP A 231 10.13 -14.84 4.51
N GLU A 232 9.07 -15.51 4.96
CA GLU A 232 8.19 -16.29 4.07
C GLU A 232 7.51 -15.42 3.03
N TYR A 233 7.07 -14.23 3.41
CA TYR A 233 6.47 -13.28 2.48
C TYR A 233 7.50 -12.73 1.49
N ASP A 234 8.69 -12.36 1.97
CA ASP A 234 9.76 -11.82 1.14
C ASP A 234 10.28 -12.87 0.13
N ALA A 235 10.22 -14.16 0.47
CA ALA A 235 10.52 -15.25 -0.45
C ALA A 235 9.57 -15.34 -1.66
N LEU A 236 8.39 -14.70 -1.58
CA LEU A 236 7.47 -14.55 -2.72
C LEU A 236 7.88 -13.40 -3.66
N ILE A 237 8.83 -12.55 -3.25
CA ILE A 237 9.20 -11.34 -3.98
C ILE A 237 10.49 -11.58 -4.77
N ASN A 238 10.39 -11.49 -6.08
CA ASN A 238 11.56 -11.42 -6.93
C ASN A 238 12.03 -9.96 -7.02
N LYS A 239 13.16 -9.64 -6.35
CA LYS A 239 13.75 -8.29 -6.34
C LYS A 239 14.60 -8.02 -7.58
N ASP A 240 14.97 -9.06 -8.33
CA ASP A 240 15.78 -8.93 -9.53
C ASP A 240 14.91 -8.56 -10.73
N VAL A 241 15.01 -7.31 -11.15
CA VAL A 241 14.37 -6.83 -12.38
C VAL A 241 15.42 -6.77 -13.47
N ASP A 242 15.31 -7.62 -14.49
CA ASP A 242 16.14 -7.50 -15.68
C ASP A 242 15.79 -6.21 -16.42
N ILE A 243 16.76 -5.28 -16.48
CA ILE A 243 16.59 -3.97 -17.12
C ILE A 243 16.85 -4.07 -18.64
N LYS A 244 17.21 -5.26 -19.14
CA LYS A 244 17.42 -5.43 -20.60
C LYS A 244 16.16 -5.08 -21.38
N ALA A 245 16.39 -4.52 -22.56
CA ALA A 245 15.32 -4.22 -23.50
C ALA A 245 14.55 -5.50 -23.85
N ASP A 246 13.25 -5.46 -23.68
CA ASP A 246 12.32 -6.53 -24.02
C ASP A 246 11.06 -5.93 -24.65
N LYS A 247 10.16 -6.77 -25.14
CA LYS A 247 8.91 -6.35 -25.78
C LYS A 247 8.05 -5.43 -24.90
N VAL A 248 8.10 -5.59 -23.57
CA VAL A 248 7.38 -4.72 -22.63
C VAL A 248 7.97 -3.32 -22.67
N GLN A 249 9.30 -3.21 -22.66
CA GLN A 249 9.97 -1.92 -22.71
C GLN A 249 9.80 -1.23 -24.07
N GLU A 250 9.80 -1.99 -25.16
CA GLU A 250 9.50 -1.46 -26.50
C GLU A 250 8.10 -0.87 -26.56
N LEU A 251 7.08 -1.60 -26.08
CA LEU A 251 5.70 -1.11 -26.02
C LEU A 251 5.57 0.15 -25.13
N LEU A 252 6.20 0.15 -23.96
CA LEU A 252 6.17 1.32 -23.06
C LEU A 252 6.87 2.54 -23.69
N TRP A 253 7.88 2.33 -24.53
CA TRP A 253 8.52 3.40 -25.30
C TRP A 253 7.57 3.96 -26.38
N GLU A 254 6.86 3.11 -27.10
CA GLU A 254 5.85 3.55 -28.08
C GLU A 254 4.74 4.36 -27.40
N ILE A 255 4.23 3.90 -26.25
CA ILE A 255 3.26 4.65 -25.44
C ILE A 255 3.85 6.01 -25.02
N HIS A 256 5.10 6.05 -24.57
CA HIS A 256 5.78 7.30 -24.23
C HIS A 256 5.79 8.27 -25.42
N GLN A 257 6.15 7.81 -26.61
CA GLN A 257 6.18 8.64 -27.82
C GLN A 257 4.78 9.16 -28.19
N LEU A 258 3.75 8.33 -28.09
CA LEU A 258 2.36 8.75 -28.34
C LEU A 258 1.92 9.83 -27.36
N LEU A 259 2.17 9.67 -26.06
CA LEU A 259 1.85 10.66 -25.06
C LEU A 259 2.60 11.97 -25.28
N GLN A 260 3.88 11.92 -25.61
CA GLN A 260 4.72 13.09 -25.92
C GLN A 260 4.21 13.81 -27.17
N SER A 261 3.68 13.11 -28.16
CA SER A 261 3.11 13.73 -29.36
C SER A 261 1.84 14.53 -29.06
N ALA A 262 1.09 14.14 -28.04
CA ALA A 262 -0.09 14.86 -27.56
C ALA A 262 0.29 16.05 -26.66
N SER A 263 1.23 15.88 -25.76
CA SER A 263 1.77 16.94 -24.91
C SER A 263 3.12 16.56 -24.30
N ALA A 264 4.07 17.49 -24.34
CA ALA A 264 5.40 17.31 -23.73
C ALA A 264 5.35 17.09 -22.19
N LYS A 265 4.21 17.32 -21.56
CA LYS A 265 4.01 17.09 -20.11
C LYS A 265 3.75 15.62 -19.77
N TYR A 266 3.25 14.83 -20.73
CA TYR A 266 2.91 13.43 -20.51
C TYR A 266 4.00 12.51 -21.00
N GLY A 267 4.16 11.36 -20.34
CA GLY A 267 5.12 10.36 -20.76
C GLY A 267 5.36 9.30 -19.71
N VAL A 268 6.11 8.25 -20.10
CA VAL A 268 6.45 7.13 -19.23
C VAL A 268 7.92 7.28 -18.82
N GLY A 269 8.15 7.58 -17.55
CA GLY A 269 9.51 7.71 -17.00
C GLY A 269 10.14 6.35 -16.64
N PRO A 270 11.48 6.28 -16.51
CA PRO A 270 12.20 5.03 -16.19
C PRO A 270 11.73 4.37 -14.89
N ARG A 271 11.27 5.16 -13.89
CA ARG A 271 10.71 4.65 -12.64
C ARG A 271 9.45 3.82 -12.88
N ILE A 272 8.54 4.30 -13.74
CA ILE A 272 7.30 3.60 -14.09
C ILE A 272 7.63 2.31 -14.85
N VAL A 273 8.56 2.36 -15.81
CA VAL A 273 9.04 1.17 -16.54
C VAL A 273 9.55 0.12 -15.57
N LYS A 274 10.41 0.50 -14.61
CA LYS A 274 10.94 -0.41 -13.58
C LYS A 274 9.83 -0.99 -12.72
N ALA A 275 8.87 -0.17 -12.29
CA ALA A 275 7.75 -0.61 -11.47
C ALA A 275 6.84 -1.60 -12.19
N ILE A 276 6.54 -1.37 -13.47
CA ILE A 276 5.76 -2.29 -14.32
C ILE A 276 6.50 -3.62 -14.49
N LYS A 277 7.80 -3.60 -14.81
CA LYS A 277 8.62 -4.81 -14.94
C LYS A 277 8.67 -5.59 -13.62
N MET A 278 8.84 -4.89 -12.49
CA MET A 278 8.80 -5.48 -11.15
C MET A 278 7.46 -6.20 -10.90
N TYR A 279 6.35 -5.55 -11.23
CA TYR A 279 5.02 -6.13 -11.09
C TYR A 279 4.87 -7.41 -11.94
N ILE A 280 5.23 -7.37 -13.24
CA ILE A 280 5.10 -8.52 -14.15
C ILE A 280 5.98 -9.69 -13.70
N ASN A 281 7.18 -9.43 -13.18
CA ASN A 281 8.09 -10.45 -12.71
C ASN A 281 7.67 -11.08 -11.36
N ASN A 282 6.69 -10.48 -10.69
CA ASN A 282 6.17 -10.94 -9.42
C ASN A 282 4.74 -11.48 -9.48
N LEU A 283 4.25 -11.77 -10.67
CA LEU A 283 2.98 -12.50 -10.84
C LEU A 283 3.07 -13.89 -10.20
N PRO A 284 1.95 -14.43 -9.72
CA PRO A 284 1.89 -15.85 -9.33
C PRO A 284 2.43 -16.74 -10.43
N LYS A 285 3.13 -17.81 -10.05
CA LYS A 285 3.71 -18.77 -11.02
C LYS A 285 2.64 -19.48 -11.83
N THR A 286 1.51 -19.77 -11.19
CA THR A 286 0.34 -20.38 -11.83
C THR A 286 -0.62 -19.28 -12.25
N GLU A 287 -1.09 -19.33 -13.50
CA GLU A 287 -2.11 -18.42 -13.99
C GLU A 287 -3.43 -18.65 -13.23
N ILE A 288 -3.94 -17.59 -12.61
CA ILE A 288 -5.18 -17.63 -11.83
C ILE A 288 -6.26 -16.87 -12.59
N ASN A 289 -7.33 -17.55 -12.95
CA ASN A 289 -8.52 -16.99 -13.61
C ASN A 289 -8.19 -16.11 -14.83
N GLY A 290 -7.24 -16.54 -15.66
CA GLY A 290 -6.83 -15.83 -16.86
C GLY A 290 -5.98 -14.57 -16.60
N PHE A 291 -5.46 -14.38 -15.38
CA PHE A 291 -4.56 -13.27 -15.06
C PHE A 291 -3.13 -13.62 -15.48
N ASN A 292 -2.81 -13.38 -16.74
CA ASN A 292 -1.50 -13.63 -17.32
C ASN A 292 -0.70 -12.32 -17.51
N LYS A 293 0.51 -12.43 -18.08
CA LYS A 293 1.40 -11.27 -18.28
C LYS A 293 0.78 -10.17 -19.16
N GLY A 294 -0.03 -10.52 -20.16
CA GLY A 294 -0.70 -9.55 -21.03
C GLY A 294 -1.74 -8.74 -20.24
N VAL A 295 -2.63 -9.44 -19.53
CA VAL A 295 -3.61 -8.80 -18.64
C VAL A 295 -2.93 -7.95 -17.57
N ALA A 296 -1.86 -8.45 -16.97
CA ALA A 296 -1.08 -7.71 -15.97
C ALA A 296 -0.48 -6.42 -16.54
N LEU A 297 0.00 -6.45 -17.77
CA LEU A 297 0.53 -5.27 -18.44
C LEU A 297 -0.57 -4.23 -18.70
N ASP A 298 -1.74 -4.65 -19.18
CA ASP A 298 -2.90 -3.77 -19.37
C ASP A 298 -3.31 -3.08 -18.05
N TYR A 299 -3.39 -3.85 -16.96
CA TYR A 299 -3.68 -3.31 -15.62
C TYR A 299 -2.62 -2.28 -15.20
N GLN A 300 -1.33 -2.57 -15.39
CA GLN A 300 -0.28 -1.64 -15.00
C GLN A 300 -0.22 -0.38 -15.87
N ILE A 301 -0.54 -0.47 -17.16
CA ILE A 301 -0.70 0.70 -18.04
C ILE A 301 -1.86 1.58 -17.51
N ALA A 302 -3.03 0.99 -17.24
CA ALA A 302 -4.16 1.70 -16.68
C ALA A 302 -3.80 2.36 -15.33
N GLN A 303 -3.21 1.62 -14.41
CA GLN A 303 -2.98 2.01 -13.02
C GLN A 303 -1.83 3.00 -12.81
N ARG A 304 -0.87 3.08 -13.72
CA ARG A 304 0.35 3.90 -13.55
C ARG A 304 0.57 4.95 -14.65
N ILE A 305 -0.09 4.80 -15.78
CA ILE A 305 0.10 5.69 -16.92
C ILE A 305 -1.18 6.49 -17.19
N LEU A 306 -2.33 5.82 -17.24
CA LEU A 306 -3.61 6.47 -17.57
C LEU A 306 -4.31 7.14 -16.38
N THR A 307 -3.79 6.97 -15.17
CA THR A 307 -4.27 7.67 -13.96
C THR A 307 -3.79 9.12 -13.83
N LYS A 308 -2.91 9.59 -14.74
CA LYS A 308 -2.28 10.92 -14.72
C LYS A 308 -3.01 11.97 -15.56
#